data_04ddd6853977292fcab9ecc391bd0325
#
_entry.id   04ddd6853977292fcab9ecc391bd0325
#
_cell.length_a   1.000
_cell.length_b   1.000
_cell.length_c   1.000
_cell.angle_alpha   90.00
_cell.angle_beta   90.00
_cell.angle_gamma   90.00
#
_symmetry.space_group_name_H-M   'P 1'
#
loop_
_entity.id
_entity.type
_entity.pdbx_description
1 polymer ?
#
loop_
_entity_poly.entity_id
_entity_poly.type
_entity_poly.pdbx_seq_one_letter_code
_entity_poly.pdbx_strand_id
1 'polypeptide(L)'
;MKTCITLFFVSISSTFYGINDTIKKPESWTQMSLFPDSNLYNLFLGGPGSVYRSLKFSQNKLSIYNSHNMFFPEQQDISFVNSNIPVVDAQYILGNESEQNLSLYHSQRISNRSAYAVSFLKRSHDGYYTNQSTNNNYFQFSFKNRSIDSTYKINFGLKYQRLYNQLNGGLTNDSTFINSNEFESNRKILNVNMQNAYATNKVLKSFIYQDWILSNKNQDSTSLKVKKIGFNNSVQRNSRVYFDSLNPDLFLNNFYSIESTQDSLIINVFNSSIKYSIISKTDSSEKKLNFGWSSQILSYKNKFIDTILTNQAVSLDFSKNKKSNYLKLGGNFYPFGYKKNNYEFDFLYQRIFFNDKIFKVSADLSDFKPVFEINNYQSNHHYWDSKQFNNILFWNASAEITDGLFSLKSQINKVYRPIYFTNYSEPLQLGSSAQVIQSSLNYNLIKKKYNLSTEIVYQFQGGAQIFQLPDWVGQLKFNYIFGNEKSNLKLALGFNAKVFSSYTLPGYSSELNQFTVSNGRKQPSYFMVDLLAKTKIKSVTVFVMVTHLNSGLMGFEYFSAFHFPIADRCLKFGLRWIFLD
;
A
#
# COMPACT_ATOMS: atom_id res chain seq x y z
N MET A 1 -6.63 -6.82 -4.78
CA MET A 1 -7.01 -7.17 -3.42
C MET A 1 -6.08 -8.23 -2.78
N LYS A 2 -4.84 -8.33 -3.25
CA LYS A 2 -3.76 -9.18 -2.71
C LYS A 2 -2.68 -8.38 -1.97
N THR A 3 -2.86 -7.08 -1.84
CA THR A 3 -1.78 -6.13 -1.53
C THR A 3 -1.63 -5.78 -0.05
N CYS A 4 -2.62 -6.03 0.80
CA CYS A 4 -2.54 -5.61 2.20
C CYS A 4 -1.89 -6.62 3.16
N ILE A 5 -1.84 -7.90 2.82
CA ILE A 5 -1.20 -8.93 3.65
C ILE A 5 0.28 -9.09 3.30
N THR A 6 0.68 -8.71 2.10
CA THR A 6 2.03 -8.93 1.55
C THR A 6 3.09 -7.98 2.11
N LEU A 7 2.73 -6.86 2.69
CA LEU A 7 3.68 -5.83 3.16
C LEU A 7 4.45 -6.23 4.43
N PHE A 8 3.93 -7.17 5.22
CA PHE A 8 4.67 -7.71 6.36
C PHE A 8 5.66 -8.82 5.98
N PHE A 9 5.41 -9.47 4.86
CA PHE A 9 6.15 -10.63 4.36
C PHE A 9 7.16 -10.30 3.26
N VAL A 10 7.36 -9.02 2.98
CA VAL A 10 8.21 -8.56 1.86
C VAL A 10 9.66 -8.99 1.98
N SER A 11 10.09 -9.51 3.11
CA SER A 11 11.48 -9.93 3.16
C SER A 11 11.74 -11.34 2.64
N ILE A 12 10.75 -12.27 2.63
CA ILE A 12 11.10 -13.65 2.27
C ILE A 12 10.01 -14.43 1.56
N SER A 13 8.74 -14.11 1.71
CA SER A 13 7.72 -14.68 0.84
C SER A 13 7.67 -13.94 -0.50
N SER A 14 8.80 -13.89 -1.22
CA SER A 14 8.72 -13.86 -2.65
C SER A 14 8.01 -15.16 -3.05
N THR A 15 6.68 -15.18 -2.91
CA THR A 15 5.91 -16.17 -3.64
C THR A 15 6.45 -16.06 -5.06
N PHE A 16 7.14 -17.09 -5.50
CA PHE A 16 7.37 -17.30 -6.90
C PHE A 16 5.96 -17.40 -7.51
N TYR A 17 5.38 -16.25 -7.79
CA TYR A 17 4.45 -16.22 -8.88
C TYR A 17 5.32 -16.69 -10.05
N GLY A 18 5.15 -17.93 -10.43
CA GLY A 18 5.51 -18.29 -11.78
C GLY A 18 4.99 -17.14 -12.60
N ILE A 19 5.76 -16.64 -13.54
CA ILE A 19 5.38 -15.61 -14.48
C ILE A 19 4.05 -16.11 -15.08
N ASN A 20 2.96 -15.94 -14.34
CA ASN A 20 1.66 -15.87 -14.94
C ASN A 20 1.74 -14.57 -15.69
N ASP A 21 1.88 -14.65 -16.99
CA ASP A 21 1.59 -13.57 -17.90
C ASP A 21 0.16 -13.12 -17.60
N THR A 22 -0.02 -12.42 -16.48
CA THR A 22 -1.27 -11.74 -16.19
C THR A 22 -1.32 -10.64 -17.22
N ILE A 23 -1.99 -10.95 -18.32
CA ILE A 23 -2.41 -9.98 -19.32
C ILE A 23 -3.26 -9.00 -18.52
N LYS A 24 -2.69 -7.87 -18.13
CA LYS A 24 -3.46 -6.76 -17.64
C LYS A 24 -4.28 -6.29 -18.84
N LYS A 25 -5.53 -6.74 -18.93
CA LYS A 25 -6.49 -6.09 -19.84
C LYS A 25 -6.51 -4.63 -19.42
N PRO A 26 -6.36 -3.68 -20.36
CA PRO A 26 -6.50 -2.27 -20.02
C PRO A 26 -7.83 -2.11 -19.28
N GLU A 27 -7.79 -1.46 -18.10
CA GLU A 27 -8.99 -1.18 -17.32
C GLU A 27 -10.02 -0.53 -18.25
N SER A 28 -11.27 -0.97 -18.16
CA SER A 28 -12.36 -0.28 -18.84
C SER A 28 -12.27 1.21 -18.52
N TRP A 29 -12.35 2.09 -19.53
CA TRP A 29 -12.25 3.54 -19.35
C TRP A 29 -13.24 4.08 -18.32
N THR A 30 -14.34 3.37 -18.07
CA THR A 30 -15.35 3.70 -17.07
C THR A 30 -14.98 3.28 -15.66
N GLN A 31 -14.16 2.23 -15.53
CA GLN A 31 -13.63 1.72 -14.25
C GLN A 31 -12.25 2.28 -13.93
N MET A 32 -11.69 3.05 -14.86
CA MET A 32 -10.37 3.65 -14.72
C MET A 32 -10.25 4.36 -13.38
N SER A 33 -9.34 3.88 -12.56
CA SER A 33 -8.90 4.61 -11.38
C SER A 33 -8.18 5.87 -11.84
N LEU A 34 -8.82 7.03 -11.69
CA LEU A 34 -8.26 8.32 -12.08
C LEU A 34 -7.11 8.73 -11.18
N PHE A 35 -7.08 8.15 -9.97
CA PHE A 35 -6.05 8.39 -8.98
C PHE A 35 -5.62 7.06 -8.39
N PRO A 36 -4.32 6.85 -8.15
CA PRO A 36 -3.85 5.76 -7.29
C PRO A 36 -4.50 5.82 -5.90
N ASP A 37 -4.98 7.00 -5.53
CA ASP A 37 -5.64 7.34 -4.27
C ASP A 37 -7.13 7.03 -4.26
N SER A 38 -7.65 6.36 -5.28
CA SER A 38 -9.07 6.01 -5.40
C SER A 38 -9.56 4.98 -4.36
N ASN A 39 -8.70 4.58 -3.43
CA ASN A 39 -9.15 3.92 -2.23
C ASN A 39 -9.81 4.97 -1.33
N LEU A 40 -11.13 5.04 -1.40
CA LEU A 40 -11.94 6.03 -0.68
C LEU A 40 -11.83 5.91 0.85
N TYR A 41 -11.22 4.85 1.37
CA TYR A 41 -11.00 4.70 2.80
C TYR A 41 -9.78 5.44 3.34
N ASN A 42 -8.94 6.00 2.46
CA ASN A 42 -7.75 6.70 2.89
C ASN A 42 -8.05 8.18 3.09
N LEU A 43 -7.63 8.69 4.23
CA LEU A 43 -7.61 10.11 4.58
C LEU A 43 -6.17 10.61 4.59
N PHE A 44 -5.92 11.69 3.87
CA PHE A 44 -4.60 12.30 3.74
C PHE A 44 -4.42 13.39 4.78
N LEU A 45 -3.20 13.55 5.29
CA LEU A 45 -2.83 14.65 6.20
C LEU A 45 -2.56 15.96 5.46
N GLY A 46 -2.51 15.91 4.13
CA GLY A 46 -2.24 17.04 3.27
C GLY A 46 -2.68 16.77 1.84
N GLY A 47 -1.99 17.38 0.88
CA GLY A 47 -2.22 17.15 -0.54
C GLY A 47 -1.81 15.75 -1.03
N PRO A 48 -2.00 15.46 -2.32
CA PRO A 48 -1.57 14.23 -2.94
C PRO A 48 -0.09 13.95 -2.73
N GLY A 49 0.24 12.75 -2.29
CA GLY A 49 1.62 12.36 -1.97
C GLY A 49 2.03 12.59 -0.52
N SER A 50 1.19 13.19 0.31
CA SER A 50 1.39 13.27 1.75
C SER A 50 1.10 11.95 2.46
N VAL A 51 1.36 11.92 3.76
CA VAL A 51 0.98 10.80 4.64
C VAL A 51 -0.52 10.58 4.63
N TYR A 52 -0.94 9.34 4.70
CA TYR A 52 -2.35 8.97 4.76
C TYR A 52 -2.61 7.91 5.82
N ARG A 53 -3.85 7.85 6.24
CA ARG A 53 -4.38 6.82 7.11
C ARG A 53 -5.58 6.13 6.47
N SER A 54 -5.64 4.80 6.60
CA SER A 54 -6.83 4.06 6.22
C SER A 54 -7.86 4.05 7.34
N LEU A 55 -9.13 4.30 7.00
CA LEU A 55 -10.27 4.13 7.90
C LEU A 55 -10.67 2.65 8.09
N LYS A 56 -10.12 1.75 7.27
CA LYS A 56 -10.23 0.30 7.45
C LYS A 56 -9.04 -0.22 8.23
N PHE A 57 -9.30 -1.18 9.11
CA PHE A 57 -8.20 -1.92 9.75
C PHE A 57 -7.29 -2.55 8.70
N SER A 58 -6.02 -2.30 8.84
CA SER A 58 -4.95 -3.01 8.15
C SER A 58 -3.82 -3.25 9.14
N GLN A 59 -3.18 -4.39 9.04
CA GLN A 59 -2.00 -4.66 9.84
C GLN A 59 -0.86 -3.76 9.37
N ASN A 60 -0.70 -2.61 10.01
CA ASN A 60 0.40 -1.70 9.72
C ASN A 60 1.68 -2.19 10.36
N LYS A 61 2.76 -2.18 9.59
CA LYS A 61 4.10 -2.30 10.14
C LYS A 61 4.43 -1.03 10.91
N LEU A 62 4.82 -1.19 12.15
CA LEU A 62 5.43 -0.14 12.94
C LEU A 62 6.86 0.08 12.40
N SER A 63 7.00 0.87 11.37
CA SER A 63 8.28 1.29 10.79
C SER A 63 8.16 2.72 10.30
N ILE A 64 9.17 3.52 10.59
CA ILE A 64 9.29 4.94 10.18
C ILE A 64 9.15 5.15 8.66
N TYR A 65 9.29 4.09 7.87
CA TYR A 65 9.26 4.16 6.39
C TYR A 65 7.92 3.81 5.74
N ASN A 66 6.93 3.34 6.49
CA ASN A 66 5.79 2.63 5.87
C ASN A 66 4.57 3.49 5.52
N SER A 67 4.48 4.72 6.01
CA SER A 67 3.29 5.57 5.82
C SER A 67 3.09 6.10 4.39
N HIS A 68 4.06 5.91 3.49
CA HIS A 68 3.99 6.40 2.10
C HIS A 68 3.95 5.30 1.04
N ASN A 69 3.93 4.04 1.43
CA ASN A 69 4.06 2.92 0.47
C ASN A 69 2.89 2.79 -0.52
N MET A 70 1.74 3.42 -0.24
CA MET A 70 0.57 3.33 -1.10
C MET A 70 0.74 4.06 -2.44
N PHE A 71 1.55 5.11 -2.50
CA PHE A 71 1.67 5.93 -3.72
C PHE A 71 2.49 5.28 -4.81
N PHE A 72 3.26 4.26 -4.48
CA PHE A 72 4.16 3.63 -5.41
C PHE A 72 3.88 2.15 -5.48
N PRO A 73 3.69 1.62 -6.70
CA PRO A 73 3.46 0.20 -6.87
C PRO A 73 4.65 -0.59 -6.32
N GLU A 74 4.36 -1.71 -5.69
CA GLU A 74 5.39 -2.67 -5.36
C GLU A 74 6.01 -3.23 -6.64
N GLN A 75 7.28 -3.63 -6.54
CA GLN A 75 8.03 -4.21 -7.65
C GLN A 75 7.31 -5.35 -8.37
N GLN A 76 6.52 -6.14 -7.63
CA GLN A 76 5.75 -7.27 -8.16
C GLN A 76 4.53 -6.85 -8.99
N ASP A 77 4.13 -5.56 -8.91
CA ASP A 77 2.95 -5.03 -9.58
C ASP A 77 3.23 -4.60 -11.03
N ILE A 78 4.48 -4.60 -11.50
CA ILE A 78 4.77 -4.35 -12.92
C ILE A 78 4.42 -5.60 -13.72
N SER A 79 3.28 -5.52 -14.35
CA SER A 79 2.85 -6.49 -15.35
C SER A 79 3.41 -6.11 -16.71
N PHE A 80 4.07 -7.06 -17.34
CA PHE A 80 4.42 -6.94 -18.76
C PHE A 80 3.16 -7.20 -19.56
N VAL A 81 2.79 -6.27 -20.45
CA VAL A 81 1.68 -6.52 -21.36
C VAL A 81 2.13 -7.58 -22.38
N ASN A 82 1.35 -8.65 -22.51
CA ASN A 82 1.62 -9.69 -23.50
C ASN A 82 1.00 -9.27 -24.86
N SER A 83 1.55 -8.21 -25.43
CA SER A 83 1.18 -7.70 -26.77
C SER A 83 2.38 -7.80 -27.69
N ASN A 84 2.14 -8.08 -28.96
CA ASN A 84 3.18 -8.02 -30.00
C ASN A 84 3.49 -6.57 -30.40
N ILE A 85 2.64 -5.64 -30.03
CA ILE A 85 2.78 -4.20 -30.29
C ILE A 85 3.16 -3.48 -28.99
N PRO A 86 3.92 -2.38 -29.06
CA PRO A 86 4.22 -1.54 -27.90
C PRO A 86 2.95 -1.00 -27.26
N VAL A 87 2.96 -0.89 -25.94
CA VAL A 87 1.86 -0.28 -25.16
C VAL A 87 2.40 0.87 -24.38
N VAL A 88 1.84 2.05 -24.58
CA VAL A 88 2.11 3.25 -23.78
C VAL A 88 0.82 3.70 -23.10
N ASP A 89 0.86 3.91 -21.80
CA ASP A 89 -0.23 4.47 -21.00
C ASP A 89 0.29 5.74 -20.32
N ALA A 90 -0.17 6.89 -20.78
CA ALA A 90 0.22 8.20 -20.29
C ALA A 90 -0.98 8.88 -19.62
N GLN A 91 -0.81 9.35 -18.39
CA GLN A 91 -1.83 10.09 -17.65
C GLN A 91 -1.24 11.36 -17.07
N TYR A 92 -1.95 12.48 -17.22
CA TYR A 92 -1.60 13.74 -16.61
C TYR A 92 -2.81 14.35 -15.91
N ILE A 93 -2.61 14.84 -14.69
CA ILE A 93 -3.66 15.42 -13.85
C ILE A 93 -3.16 16.75 -13.30
N LEU A 94 -4.02 17.74 -13.38
CA LEU A 94 -3.85 19.07 -12.79
C LEU A 94 -4.96 19.28 -11.75
N GLY A 95 -4.65 19.97 -10.68
CA GLY A 95 -5.62 20.34 -9.65
C GLY A 95 -5.28 21.65 -8.95
N ASN A 96 -6.05 22.00 -7.94
CA ASN A 96 -5.81 23.16 -7.12
C ASN A 96 -4.43 23.08 -6.43
N GLU A 97 -3.90 24.20 -5.98
CA GLU A 97 -2.63 24.30 -5.26
C GLU A 97 -1.47 23.69 -6.04
N SER A 98 -1.39 24.03 -7.35
CA SER A 98 -0.34 23.53 -8.26
C SER A 98 -0.23 22.01 -8.31
N GLU A 99 -1.33 21.27 -8.04
CA GLU A 99 -1.32 19.82 -8.13
C GLU A 99 -0.96 19.36 -9.54
N GLN A 100 0.08 18.56 -9.66
CA GLN A 100 0.50 17.94 -10.92
C GLN A 100 0.82 16.46 -10.67
N ASN A 101 0.16 15.59 -11.43
CA ASN A 101 0.45 14.16 -11.41
C ASN A 101 0.69 13.67 -12.83
N LEU A 102 1.90 13.22 -13.12
CA LEU A 102 2.28 12.58 -14.38
C LEU A 102 2.56 11.11 -14.12
N SER A 103 1.88 10.23 -14.84
CA SER A 103 2.13 8.79 -14.83
C SER A 103 2.39 8.32 -16.25
N LEU A 104 3.50 7.64 -16.47
CA LEU A 104 3.89 7.04 -17.74
C LEU A 104 4.20 5.56 -17.52
N TYR A 105 3.59 4.71 -18.31
CA TYR A 105 3.89 3.30 -18.38
C TYR A 105 4.18 2.91 -19.82
N HIS A 106 5.27 2.22 -20.05
CA HIS A 106 5.62 1.66 -21.34
C HIS A 106 6.00 0.20 -21.18
N SER A 107 5.49 -0.67 -22.05
CA SER A 107 5.86 -2.08 -22.11
C SER A 107 5.96 -2.53 -23.56
N GLN A 108 7.05 -3.21 -23.88
CA GLN A 108 7.31 -3.72 -25.21
C GLN A 108 7.92 -5.12 -25.16
N ARG A 109 7.47 -5.96 -26.07
CA ARG A 109 8.07 -7.24 -26.39
C ARG A 109 9.18 -7.01 -27.41
N ILE A 110 10.44 -7.33 -27.04
CA ILE A 110 11.59 -7.22 -27.95
C ILE A 110 11.64 -8.45 -28.87
N SER A 111 11.31 -9.61 -28.31
CA SER A 111 11.28 -10.89 -29.02
C SER A 111 10.25 -11.81 -28.37
N ASN A 112 10.04 -13.00 -28.95
CA ASN A 112 9.18 -14.02 -28.34
C ASN A 112 9.63 -14.47 -26.95
N ARG A 113 10.84 -14.09 -26.53
CA ARG A 113 11.48 -14.50 -25.27
C ARG A 113 11.77 -13.36 -24.32
N SER A 114 11.84 -12.13 -24.84
CA SER A 114 12.30 -10.97 -24.07
C SER A 114 11.26 -9.85 -24.10
N ALA A 115 11.05 -9.22 -22.97
CA ALA A 115 10.22 -8.02 -22.86
C ALA A 115 10.77 -7.09 -21.77
N TYR A 116 10.49 -5.80 -21.90
CA TYR A 116 10.77 -4.83 -20.86
C TYR A 116 9.52 -4.00 -20.53
N ALA A 117 9.55 -3.39 -19.36
CA ALA A 117 8.55 -2.43 -18.93
C ALA A 117 9.24 -1.29 -18.16
N VAL A 118 8.77 -0.07 -18.41
CA VAL A 118 9.21 1.15 -17.71
C VAL A 118 7.98 1.80 -17.10
N SER A 119 8.10 2.23 -15.85
CA SER A 119 7.08 3.03 -15.18
C SER A 119 7.73 4.28 -14.58
N PHE A 120 7.12 5.42 -14.83
CA PHE A 120 7.52 6.70 -14.25
C PHE A 120 6.29 7.39 -13.65
N LEU A 121 6.45 7.94 -12.44
CA LEU A 121 5.43 8.71 -11.78
C LEU A 121 6.07 9.95 -11.14
N LYS A 122 5.49 11.10 -11.40
CA LYS A 122 5.82 12.34 -10.71
C LYS A 122 4.55 12.93 -10.12
N ARG A 123 4.63 13.37 -8.85
CA ARG A 123 3.55 14.08 -8.16
C ARG A 123 4.11 15.26 -7.43
N SER A 124 3.49 16.42 -7.60
CA SER A 124 3.79 17.64 -6.86
C SER A 124 2.50 18.34 -6.46
N HIS A 125 2.56 19.03 -5.35
CA HIS A 125 1.46 19.80 -4.78
C HIS A 125 2.02 20.85 -3.82
N ASP A 126 1.49 22.08 -3.82
CA ASP A 126 2.00 23.15 -2.94
C ASP A 126 1.44 23.10 -1.51
N GLY A 127 0.46 22.20 -1.25
CA GLY A 127 -0.23 22.07 0.03
C GLY A 127 -1.47 22.95 0.12
N TYR A 128 -2.49 22.44 0.81
CA TYR A 128 -3.71 23.22 1.13
C TYR A 128 -3.47 24.19 2.29
N TYR A 129 -2.56 23.83 3.19
CA TYR A 129 -2.12 24.63 4.34
C TYR A 129 -0.66 25.02 4.17
N THR A 130 -0.21 26.02 4.94
CA THR A 130 1.19 26.46 4.95
C THR A 130 2.13 25.27 5.28
N ASN A 131 3.31 25.21 4.64
CA ASN A 131 4.35 24.20 4.84
C ASN A 131 3.88 22.76 4.65
N GLN A 132 3.14 22.50 3.58
CA GLN A 132 2.56 21.19 3.30
C GLN A 132 2.88 20.70 1.88
N SER A 133 3.86 21.28 1.21
CA SER A 133 4.17 20.91 -0.17
C SER A 133 4.73 19.50 -0.28
N THR A 134 4.46 18.85 -1.40
CA THR A 134 4.95 17.51 -1.74
C THR A 134 5.63 17.52 -3.12
N ASN A 135 6.71 16.74 -3.26
CA ASN A 135 7.38 16.54 -4.56
C ASN A 135 7.95 15.11 -4.62
N ASN A 136 7.21 14.22 -5.23
CA ASN A 136 7.44 12.79 -5.21
C ASN A 136 7.74 12.27 -6.61
N ASN A 137 8.79 11.47 -6.74
CA ASN A 137 9.22 10.86 -7.98
C ASN A 137 9.37 9.35 -7.82
N TYR A 138 8.96 8.62 -8.83
CA TYR A 138 9.11 7.18 -8.90
C TYR A 138 9.55 6.78 -10.31
N PHE A 139 10.51 5.88 -10.37
CA PHE A 139 10.96 5.24 -11.59
C PHE A 139 11.14 3.76 -11.37
N GLN A 140 10.69 2.95 -12.29
CA GLN A 140 10.96 1.52 -12.30
C GLN A 140 11.22 1.04 -13.72
N PHE A 141 12.28 0.25 -13.87
CA PHE A 141 12.61 -0.53 -15.03
C PHE A 141 12.53 -2.01 -14.69
N SER A 142 11.96 -2.81 -15.56
CA SER A 142 11.93 -4.27 -15.44
C SER A 142 12.18 -4.91 -16.78
N PHE A 143 12.97 -5.96 -16.77
CA PHE A 143 13.33 -6.76 -17.95
C PHE A 143 13.13 -8.23 -17.64
N LYS A 144 12.55 -8.97 -18.58
CA LYS A 144 12.44 -10.43 -18.51
C LYS A 144 13.00 -11.08 -19.77
N ASN A 145 13.65 -12.23 -19.58
CA ASN A 145 14.12 -13.06 -20.66
C ASN A 145 13.94 -14.54 -20.34
N ARG A 146 13.79 -15.35 -21.38
CA ARG A 146 13.68 -16.79 -21.32
C ARG A 146 14.60 -17.42 -22.36
N SER A 147 15.34 -18.48 -22.00
CA SER A 147 16.18 -19.25 -22.94
C SER A 147 15.35 -19.86 -24.10
N ILE A 148 16.01 -20.27 -25.15
CA ILE A 148 15.37 -20.86 -26.34
C ILE A 148 14.53 -22.08 -25.97
N ASP A 149 15.13 -22.98 -25.19
CA ASP A 149 14.52 -24.21 -24.68
C ASP A 149 13.57 -24.00 -23.49
N SER A 150 13.40 -22.72 -23.05
CA SER A 150 12.57 -22.35 -21.90
C SER A 150 12.99 -22.97 -20.56
N THR A 151 14.20 -23.54 -20.47
CA THR A 151 14.73 -24.14 -19.23
C THR A 151 15.21 -23.09 -18.24
N TYR A 152 15.64 -21.91 -18.71
CA TYR A 152 16.12 -20.81 -17.91
C TYR A 152 15.25 -19.55 -18.09
N LYS A 153 14.95 -18.88 -16.99
CA LYS A 153 14.25 -17.60 -16.98
C LYS A 153 14.97 -16.62 -16.06
N ILE A 154 15.06 -15.38 -16.49
CA ILE A 154 15.61 -14.28 -15.71
C ILE A 154 14.67 -13.09 -15.71
N ASN A 155 14.50 -12.48 -14.54
CA ASN A 155 13.88 -11.17 -14.37
C ASN A 155 14.87 -10.27 -13.65
N PHE A 156 15.10 -9.11 -14.21
CA PHE A 156 15.90 -8.04 -13.62
C PHE A 156 15.05 -6.79 -13.46
N GLY A 157 15.30 -6.02 -12.42
CA GLY A 157 14.64 -4.73 -12.26
C GLY A 157 15.39 -3.76 -11.38
N LEU A 158 15.11 -2.49 -11.63
CA LEU A 158 15.61 -1.34 -10.89
C LEU A 158 14.43 -0.48 -10.47
N LYS A 159 14.37 -0.07 -9.21
CA LYS A 159 13.35 0.84 -8.65
C LYS A 159 14.05 2.00 -7.97
N TYR A 160 13.66 3.21 -8.31
CA TYR A 160 14.03 4.42 -7.60
C TYR A 160 12.78 5.18 -7.15
N GLN A 161 12.80 5.66 -5.92
CA GLN A 161 11.71 6.43 -5.32
C GLN A 161 12.29 7.53 -4.47
N ARG A 162 11.74 8.75 -4.63
CA ARG A 162 12.02 9.89 -3.76
C ARG A 162 10.70 10.52 -3.35
N LEU A 163 10.48 10.63 -2.05
CA LEU A 163 9.35 11.33 -1.45
C LEU A 163 9.90 12.52 -0.68
N TYR A 164 9.54 13.71 -1.10
CA TYR A 164 9.81 14.96 -0.39
C TYR A 164 8.49 15.54 0.09
N ASN A 165 8.40 15.79 1.39
CA ASN A 165 7.22 16.38 2.01
C ASN A 165 7.66 17.47 2.98
N GLN A 166 7.11 18.68 2.84
CA GLN A 166 7.11 19.64 3.92
C GLN A 166 6.18 19.16 5.03
N LEU A 167 6.52 19.49 6.24
CA LEU A 167 5.85 19.03 7.45
C LEU A 167 5.43 20.26 8.26
N ASN A 168 4.14 20.50 8.35
CA ASN A 168 3.60 21.62 9.10
C ASN A 168 3.24 21.29 10.56
N GLY A 169 3.32 20.02 10.98
CA GLY A 169 2.97 19.61 12.35
C GLY A 169 1.49 19.76 12.70
N GLY A 170 0.61 20.04 11.72
CA GLY A 170 -0.81 20.34 11.92
C GLY A 170 -1.08 21.80 12.33
N LEU A 171 -2.35 22.15 12.50
CA LEU A 171 -2.79 23.48 12.94
C LEU A 171 -2.43 23.71 14.41
N THR A 172 -2.08 24.95 14.78
CA THR A 172 -1.87 25.32 16.19
C THR A 172 -3.16 25.32 16.99
N ASN A 173 -4.30 25.64 16.32
CA ASN A 173 -5.62 25.67 16.95
C ASN A 173 -6.69 25.23 15.97
N ASP A 174 -7.37 24.11 16.27
CA ASP A 174 -8.44 23.57 15.43
C ASP A 174 -9.68 24.48 15.39
N SER A 175 -9.92 25.28 16.44
CA SER A 175 -11.10 26.17 16.51
C SER A 175 -11.05 27.24 15.40
N THR A 176 -9.89 27.64 14.95
CA THR A 176 -9.77 28.60 13.83
C THR A 176 -10.27 28.03 12.50
N PHE A 177 -10.09 26.72 12.30
CA PHE A 177 -10.64 26.03 11.12
C PHE A 177 -12.14 25.79 11.27
N ILE A 178 -12.59 25.32 12.45
CA ILE A 178 -13.99 24.95 12.71
C ILE A 178 -14.92 26.15 12.61
N ASN A 179 -14.49 27.29 13.13
CA ASN A 179 -15.25 28.54 13.17
C ASN A 179 -15.01 29.42 11.93
N SER A 180 -14.33 28.89 10.90
CA SER A 180 -14.11 29.65 9.65
C SER A 180 -15.43 29.82 8.89
N ASN A 181 -15.54 30.94 8.14
CA ASN A 181 -16.69 31.19 7.28
C ASN A 181 -16.59 30.38 5.98
N GLU A 182 -17.73 30.05 5.36
CA GLU A 182 -17.77 29.33 4.06
C GLU A 182 -17.01 30.04 2.93
N PHE A 183 -16.82 31.35 3.04
CA PHE A 183 -16.15 32.18 2.05
C PHE A 183 -14.63 32.31 2.25
N GLU A 184 -14.08 31.83 3.38
CA GLU A 184 -12.65 31.82 3.62
C GLU A 184 -11.98 30.67 2.85
N SER A 185 -11.68 30.91 1.57
CA SER A 185 -11.07 29.92 0.68
C SER A 185 -9.55 29.75 0.88
N ASN A 186 -8.87 30.74 1.46
CA ASN A 186 -7.43 30.69 1.66
C ASN A 186 -7.05 30.08 3.01
N ARG A 187 -6.84 28.77 3.04
CA ARG A 187 -6.43 28.03 4.25
C ARG A 187 -4.96 28.25 4.64
N LYS A 188 -4.16 28.89 3.79
CA LYS A 188 -2.74 29.21 4.07
C LYS A 188 -2.56 30.32 5.09
N ILE A 189 -3.63 31.03 5.48
CA ILE A 189 -3.60 32.01 6.57
C ILE A 189 -3.62 31.38 7.96
N LEU A 190 -4.00 30.09 8.07
CA LEU A 190 -4.08 29.40 9.34
C LEU A 190 -2.68 29.05 9.86
N ASN A 191 -2.45 29.32 11.14
CA ASN A 191 -1.18 29.06 11.79
C ASN A 191 -0.95 27.55 11.96
N VAL A 192 0.29 27.13 11.72
CA VAL A 192 0.73 25.73 11.82
C VAL A 192 1.87 25.59 12.81
N ASN A 193 2.02 24.39 13.39
CA ASN A 193 2.99 24.13 14.47
C ASN A 193 4.44 24.19 13.99
N MET A 194 4.73 23.85 12.71
CA MET A 194 6.10 23.81 12.17
C MET A 194 6.22 24.71 10.96
N GLN A 195 7.20 25.64 10.99
CA GLN A 195 7.38 26.62 9.90
C GLN A 195 8.40 26.17 8.84
N ASN A 196 9.45 25.47 9.21
CA ASN A 196 10.54 25.07 8.31
C ASN A 196 10.94 23.60 8.52
N ALA A 197 9.98 22.68 8.42
CA ALA A 197 10.28 21.28 8.57
C ALA A 197 9.99 20.51 7.28
N TYR A 198 10.83 19.51 6.99
CA TYR A 198 10.62 18.59 5.86
C TYR A 198 11.20 17.22 6.12
N ALA A 199 10.66 16.24 5.41
CA ALA A 199 11.24 14.90 5.33
C ALA A 199 11.47 14.49 3.89
N THR A 200 12.61 13.85 3.63
CA THR A 200 12.92 13.22 2.36
C THR A 200 13.15 11.73 2.58
N ASN A 201 12.34 10.90 1.95
CA ASN A 201 12.53 9.45 1.94
C ASN A 201 12.96 9.02 0.54
N LYS A 202 14.05 8.24 0.44
CA LYS A 202 14.55 7.68 -0.83
C LYS A 202 14.65 6.17 -0.72
N VAL A 203 14.24 5.47 -1.76
CA VAL A 203 14.41 4.03 -1.90
C VAL A 203 15.07 3.76 -3.25
N LEU A 204 16.20 3.08 -3.22
CA LEU A 204 16.84 2.51 -4.40
C LEU A 204 16.87 0.99 -4.23
N LYS A 205 16.28 0.25 -5.16
CA LYS A 205 16.26 -1.21 -5.12
C LYS A 205 16.60 -1.77 -6.49
N SER A 206 17.51 -2.75 -6.51
CA SER A 206 17.75 -3.61 -7.65
C SER A 206 17.46 -5.06 -7.28
N PHE A 207 17.01 -5.84 -8.24
CA PHE A 207 16.72 -7.24 -8.03
C PHE A 207 17.00 -8.06 -9.28
N ILE A 208 17.36 -9.32 -9.06
CA ILE A 208 17.50 -10.33 -10.08
C ILE A 208 16.87 -11.64 -9.60
N TYR A 209 15.94 -12.17 -10.37
CA TYR A 209 15.27 -13.44 -10.14
C TYR A 209 15.59 -14.39 -11.27
N GLN A 210 16.02 -15.57 -10.95
CA GLN A 210 16.47 -16.58 -11.90
C GLN A 210 15.82 -17.91 -11.56
N ASP A 211 15.28 -18.58 -12.55
CA ASP A 211 14.68 -19.92 -12.43
C ASP A 211 15.32 -20.86 -13.46
N TRP A 212 15.78 -22.01 -13.02
CA TRP A 212 16.25 -23.12 -13.87
C TRP A 212 15.35 -24.34 -13.71
N ILE A 213 14.92 -24.90 -14.83
CA ILE A 213 14.24 -26.20 -14.88
C ILE A 213 15.32 -27.29 -14.90
N LEU A 214 15.40 -28.06 -13.82
CA LEU A 214 16.37 -29.15 -13.66
C LEU A 214 15.93 -30.43 -14.36
N SER A 215 14.64 -30.70 -14.37
CA SER A 215 14.05 -31.81 -15.11
C SER A 215 12.61 -31.54 -15.48
N ASN A 216 12.23 -32.01 -16.65
CA ASN A 216 10.89 -31.97 -17.19
C ASN A 216 10.58 -33.35 -17.75
N LYS A 217 9.90 -34.20 -16.96
CA LYS A 217 9.60 -35.59 -17.31
C LYS A 217 8.08 -35.78 -17.43
N ASN A 218 7.67 -36.31 -18.57
CA ASN A 218 6.34 -36.91 -18.69
C ASN A 218 6.40 -38.25 -17.93
N GLN A 219 5.59 -38.44 -16.89
CA GLN A 219 5.48 -39.69 -16.17
C GLN A 219 4.57 -40.67 -16.91
N ASP A 220 3.51 -40.15 -17.54
CA ASP A 220 2.56 -40.81 -18.41
C ASP A 220 2.07 -39.82 -19.44
N SER A 221 1.26 -40.25 -20.42
CA SER A 221 0.66 -39.36 -21.43
C SER A 221 -0.15 -38.19 -20.83
N THR A 222 -0.56 -38.28 -19.54
CA THR A 222 -1.44 -37.34 -18.83
C THR A 222 -0.78 -36.63 -17.65
N SER A 223 0.49 -36.94 -17.31
CA SER A 223 1.14 -36.38 -16.14
C SER A 223 2.54 -35.83 -16.42
N LEU A 224 2.77 -34.58 -16.02
CA LEU A 224 4.01 -33.86 -16.16
C LEU A 224 4.62 -33.55 -14.78
N LYS A 225 5.88 -33.93 -14.54
CA LYS A 225 6.64 -33.58 -13.34
C LYS A 225 7.80 -32.67 -13.67
N VAL A 226 7.77 -31.45 -13.13
CA VAL A 226 8.80 -30.45 -13.31
C VAL A 226 9.53 -30.20 -11.99
N LYS A 227 10.85 -30.26 -12.01
CA LYS A 227 11.70 -29.84 -10.91
C LYS A 227 12.45 -28.57 -11.32
N LYS A 228 12.44 -27.57 -10.46
CA LYS A 228 13.15 -26.32 -10.72
C LYS A 228 13.86 -25.80 -9.48
N ILE A 229 14.93 -25.03 -9.72
CA ILE A 229 15.63 -24.26 -8.72
C ILE A 229 15.54 -22.79 -9.08
N GLY A 230 15.28 -21.95 -8.09
CA GLY A 230 15.20 -20.51 -8.25
C GLY A 230 16.18 -19.80 -7.33
N PHE A 231 16.77 -18.74 -7.81
CA PHE A 231 17.64 -17.83 -7.05
C PHE A 231 17.08 -16.42 -7.13
N ASN A 232 16.90 -15.80 -5.97
CA ASN A 232 16.46 -14.41 -5.91
C ASN A 232 17.47 -13.62 -5.10
N ASN A 233 17.95 -12.55 -5.70
CA ASN A 233 18.84 -11.61 -5.04
C ASN A 233 18.28 -10.21 -5.18
N SER A 234 18.34 -9.41 -4.12
CA SER A 234 17.99 -8.01 -4.18
C SER A 234 18.85 -7.20 -3.22
N VAL A 235 19.18 -5.99 -3.66
CA VAL A 235 19.83 -4.97 -2.85
C VAL A 235 18.90 -3.77 -2.78
N GLN A 236 18.67 -3.27 -1.58
CA GLN A 236 17.81 -2.10 -1.37
C GLN A 236 18.49 -1.15 -0.39
N ARG A 237 18.51 0.12 -0.73
CA ARG A 237 18.92 1.20 0.15
C ARG A 237 17.72 2.08 0.43
N ASN A 238 17.35 2.19 1.70
CA ASN A 238 16.37 3.12 2.20
C ASN A 238 17.12 4.24 2.92
N SER A 239 16.80 5.49 2.63
CA SER A 239 17.33 6.62 3.39
C SER A 239 16.21 7.59 3.73
N ARG A 240 16.22 8.08 4.93
CA ARG A 240 15.35 9.15 5.42
C ARG A 240 16.21 10.27 5.96
N VAL A 241 15.86 11.50 5.60
CA VAL A 241 16.38 12.72 6.20
C VAL A 241 15.18 13.50 6.72
N TYR A 242 15.21 13.86 7.96
CA TYR A 242 14.27 14.76 8.60
C TYR A 242 15.02 16.04 9.00
N PHE A 243 14.40 17.18 8.75
CA PHE A 243 14.91 18.49 9.11
C PHE A 243 13.80 19.32 9.74
N ASP A 244 14.12 20.07 10.79
CA ASP A 244 13.34 21.19 11.29
C ASP A 244 14.25 22.34 11.75
N SER A 245 13.73 23.57 11.68
CA SER A 245 14.26 24.70 12.43
C SER A 245 13.45 24.78 13.72
N LEU A 246 14.14 24.83 14.85
CA LEU A 246 13.54 24.66 16.16
C LEU A 246 12.31 25.53 16.43
N ASN A 247 11.31 24.85 16.95
CA ASN A 247 10.31 25.43 17.81
C ASN A 247 10.44 24.78 19.20
N PRO A 248 11.09 25.43 20.18
CA PRO A 248 11.38 24.84 21.48
C PRO A 248 10.13 24.43 22.27
N ASP A 249 8.97 25.01 21.93
CA ASP A 249 7.70 24.71 22.58
C ASP A 249 7.04 23.43 22.05
N LEU A 250 7.48 22.93 20.88
CA LEU A 250 6.88 21.76 20.23
C LEU A 250 7.48 20.44 20.72
N PHE A 251 8.78 20.41 21.04
CA PHE A 251 9.50 19.21 21.41
C PHE A 251 9.99 19.29 22.86
N LEU A 252 9.71 18.21 23.62
CA LEU A 252 10.12 18.11 25.03
C LEU A 252 11.63 18.02 25.21
N ASN A 253 12.35 17.47 24.23
CA ASN A 253 13.78 17.20 24.31
C ASN A 253 14.51 17.63 23.04
N ASN A 254 15.75 18.09 23.21
CA ASN A 254 16.70 18.38 22.15
C ASN A 254 18.06 17.81 22.57
N PHE A 255 18.36 16.57 22.15
CA PHE A 255 19.51 15.81 22.68
C PHE A 255 20.87 16.26 22.15
N TYR A 256 20.94 16.85 20.95
CA TYR A 256 22.23 17.23 20.39
C TYR A 256 22.28 18.62 19.76
N SER A 257 21.17 19.26 19.48
CA SER A 257 21.12 20.62 18.94
C SER A 257 19.87 21.35 19.41
N ILE A 258 20.07 22.59 19.82
CA ILE A 258 19.00 23.52 20.24
C ILE A 258 18.62 24.52 19.13
N GLU A 259 19.31 24.55 18.00
CA GLU A 259 19.08 25.50 16.91
C GLU A 259 18.33 24.90 15.73
N SER A 260 18.65 23.68 15.36
CA SER A 260 18.01 22.97 14.26
C SER A 260 18.23 21.48 14.36
N THR A 261 17.32 20.70 13.83
CA THR A 261 17.42 19.24 13.75
C THR A 261 17.75 18.81 12.34
N GLN A 262 18.73 17.91 12.21
CA GLN A 262 18.98 17.18 10.98
C GLN A 262 19.24 15.71 11.28
N ASP A 263 18.18 14.93 11.29
CA ASP A 263 18.25 13.49 11.52
C ASP A 263 18.31 12.72 10.23
N SER A 264 19.22 11.76 10.14
CA SER A 264 19.35 10.89 9.00
C SER A 264 19.35 9.43 9.41
N LEU A 265 18.67 8.59 8.62
CA LEU A 265 18.62 7.16 8.82
C LEU A 265 18.81 6.46 7.49
N ILE A 266 19.77 5.53 7.42
CA ILE A 266 20.06 4.72 6.25
C ILE A 266 19.92 3.25 6.63
N ILE A 267 19.13 2.50 5.87
CA ILE A 267 19.01 1.06 6.00
C ILE A 267 19.34 0.42 4.65
N ASN A 268 20.46 -0.29 4.59
CA ASN A 268 20.81 -1.13 3.43
C ASN A 268 20.34 -2.56 3.71
N VAL A 269 19.66 -3.15 2.76
CA VAL A 269 19.09 -4.49 2.85
C VAL A 269 19.61 -5.32 1.68
N PHE A 270 20.31 -6.38 1.98
CA PHE A 270 20.67 -7.41 1.02
C PHE A 270 19.86 -8.68 1.31
N ASN A 271 19.08 -9.13 0.33
CA ASN A 271 18.34 -10.39 0.42
C ASN A 271 18.85 -11.37 -0.63
N SER A 272 19.08 -12.60 -0.21
CA SER A 272 19.40 -13.73 -1.08
C SER A 272 18.52 -14.92 -0.71
N SER A 273 17.96 -15.60 -1.68
CA SER A 273 17.19 -16.82 -1.43
C SER A 273 17.38 -17.86 -2.53
N ILE A 274 17.36 -19.11 -2.11
CA ILE A 274 17.35 -20.30 -2.97
C ILE A 274 16.04 -21.03 -2.71
N LYS A 275 15.38 -21.45 -3.78
CA LYS A 275 14.12 -22.17 -3.71
C LYS A 275 14.11 -23.39 -4.64
N TYR A 276 13.89 -24.55 -4.10
CA TYR A 276 13.67 -25.77 -4.84
C TYR A 276 12.17 -26.06 -4.94
N SER A 277 11.67 -26.32 -6.15
CA SER A 277 10.25 -26.53 -6.43
C SER A 277 10.02 -27.84 -7.17
N ILE A 278 9.04 -28.61 -6.70
CA ILE A 278 8.52 -29.79 -7.37
C ILE A 278 7.09 -29.49 -7.79
N ILE A 279 6.83 -29.54 -9.09
CA ILE A 279 5.51 -29.26 -9.67
C ILE A 279 5.05 -30.52 -10.38
N SER A 280 3.90 -31.04 -9.98
CA SER A 280 3.25 -32.18 -10.64
C SER A 280 1.94 -31.70 -11.26
N LYS A 281 1.80 -31.84 -12.56
CA LYS A 281 0.60 -31.44 -13.31
C LYS A 281 -0.04 -32.68 -13.91
N THR A 282 -1.34 -32.77 -13.75
CA THR A 282 -2.22 -33.71 -14.46
C THR A 282 -3.31 -32.90 -15.17
N ASP A 283 -4.09 -33.50 -16.04
CA ASP A 283 -5.19 -32.84 -16.75
C ASP A 283 -6.21 -32.16 -15.81
N SER A 284 -6.36 -32.68 -14.60
CA SER A 284 -7.34 -32.19 -13.63
C SER A 284 -6.75 -31.46 -12.42
N SER A 285 -5.42 -31.51 -12.21
CA SER A 285 -4.82 -30.93 -11.01
C SER A 285 -3.36 -30.51 -11.18
N GLU A 286 -2.96 -29.49 -10.43
CA GLU A 286 -1.57 -29.07 -10.26
C GLU A 286 -1.24 -29.12 -8.75
N LYS A 287 -0.16 -29.81 -8.41
CA LYS A 287 0.42 -29.82 -7.06
C LYS A 287 1.79 -29.17 -7.14
N LYS A 288 2.10 -28.31 -6.19
CA LYS A 288 3.39 -27.65 -6.09
C LYS A 288 3.90 -27.71 -4.66
N LEU A 289 5.14 -28.18 -4.49
CA LEU A 289 5.85 -28.20 -3.22
C LEU A 289 7.13 -27.39 -3.39
N ASN A 290 7.38 -26.45 -2.48
CA ASN A 290 8.56 -25.60 -2.49
C ASN A 290 9.28 -25.69 -1.15
N PHE A 291 10.60 -25.81 -1.22
CA PHE A 291 11.52 -25.68 -0.10
C PHE A 291 12.40 -24.45 -0.37
N GLY A 292 12.58 -23.60 0.61
CA GLY A 292 13.38 -22.41 0.46
C GLY A 292 14.31 -22.19 1.64
N TRP A 293 15.45 -21.58 1.34
CA TRP A 293 16.35 -20.97 2.31
C TRP A 293 16.57 -19.53 1.91
N SER A 294 16.56 -18.63 2.87
CA SER A 294 16.82 -17.23 2.60
C SER A 294 17.70 -16.60 3.67
N SER A 295 18.51 -15.67 3.23
CA SER A 295 19.41 -14.87 4.05
C SER A 295 19.13 -13.39 3.81
N GLN A 296 19.05 -12.62 4.87
CA GLN A 296 18.90 -11.17 4.84
C GLN A 296 19.99 -10.55 5.70
N ILE A 297 20.67 -9.56 5.14
CA ILE A 297 21.63 -8.72 5.85
C ILE A 297 21.08 -7.30 5.85
N LEU A 298 20.98 -6.70 7.02
CA LEU A 298 20.52 -5.34 7.24
C LEU A 298 21.65 -4.53 7.85
N SER A 299 22.10 -3.48 7.18
CA SER A 299 22.97 -2.47 7.76
C SER A 299 22.10 -1.27 8.15
N TYR A 300 22.05 -0.98 9.43
CA TYR A 300 21.30 0.12 10.00
C TYR A 300 22.27 1.22 10.46
N LYS A 301 22.10 2.43 9.95
CA LYS A 301 23.01 3.53 10.24
C LYS A 301 22.24 4.83 10.41
N ASN A 302 22.44 5.47 11.56
CA ASN A 302 22.08 6.87 11.80
C ASN A 302 23.29 7.60 12.40
N LYS A 303 23.12 8.81 12.93
CA LYS A 303 24.20 9.61 13.53
C LYS A 303 24.86 8.92 14.73
N PHE A 304 24.13 8.09 15.47
CA PHE A 304 24.52 7.52 16.76
C PHE A 304 24.67 6.00 16.74
N ILE A 305 23.99 5.32 15.82
CA ILE A 305 23.91 3.87 15.76
C ILE A 305 24.42 3.42 14.39
N ASP A 306 25.39 2.49 14.40
CA ASP A 306 25.89 1.80 13.19
C ASP A 306 25.94 0.30 13.52
N THR A 307 25.06 -0.50 12.95
CA THR A 307 24.97 -1.93 13.26
C THR A 307 24.56 -2.76 12.06
N ILE A 308 24.96 -4.03 12.07
CA ILE A 308 24.62 -5.01 11.06
C ILE A 308 23.81 -6.13 11.71
N LEU A 309 22.65 -6.39 11.17
CA LEU A 309 21.75 -7.46 11.59
C LEU A 309 21.66 -8.50 10.48
N THR A 310 21.64 -9.75 10.87
CA THR A 310 21.44 -10.86 9.92
C THR A 310 20.18 -11.63 10.30
N ASN A 311 19.49 -12.16 9.30
CA ASN A 311 18.37 -13.07 9.49
C ASN A 311 18.48 -14.21 8.50
N GLN A 312 18.16 -15.41 8.92
CA GLN A 312 18.06 -16.56 8.05
C GLN A 312 16.70 -17.23 8.26
N ALA A 313 16.08 -17.68 7.19
CA ALA A 313 14.81 -18.37 7.27
C ALA A 313 14.75 -19.59 6.37
N VAL A 314 14.01 -20.59 6.85
CA VAL A 314 13.60 -21.77 6.08
C VAL A 314 12.13 -21.61 5.73
N SER A 315 11.77 -21.89 4.49
CA SER A 315 10.39 -21.85 4.02
C SER A 315 9.92 -23.19 3.47
N LEU A 316 8.66 -23.50 3.72
CA LEU A 316 7.96 -24.64 3.14
C LEU A 316 6.60 -24.16 2.62
N ASP A 317 6.35 -24.33 1.32
CA ASP A 317 5.05 -24.03 0.73
C ASP A 317 4.49 -25.24 0.00
N PHE A 318 3.25 -25.54 0.23
CA PHE A 318 2.48 -26.51 -0.51
C PHE A 318 1.26 -25.86 -1.15
N SER A 319 0.99 -26.16 -2.41
CA SER A 319 -0.27 -25.78 -3.04
C SER A 319 -0.81 -26.90 -3.92
N LYS A 320 -2.14 -27.02 -3.93
CA LYS A 320 -2.87 -27.95 -4.77
C LYS A 320 -4.03 -27.22 -5.44
N ASN A 321 -4.02 -27.21 -6.75
CA ASN A 321 -5.06 -26.66 -7.56
C ASN A 321 -5.78 -27.80 -8.30
N LYS A 322 -7.09 -27.90 -8.14
CA LYS A 322 -8.00 -28.73 -8.93
C LYS A 322 -8.99 -27.79 -9.62
N LYS A 323 -9.71 -28.26 -10.65
CA LYS A 323 -10.68 -27.43 -11.42
C LYS A 323 -11.58 -26.55 -10.55
N SER A 324 -12.05 -27.04 -9.41
CA SER A 324 -12.97 -26.33 -8.51
C SER A 324 -12.38 -25.96 -7.15
N ASN A 325 -11.21 -26.50 -6.77
CA ASN A 325 -10.65 -26.35 -5.43
C ASN A 325 -9.20 -25.91 -5.49
N TYR A 326 -8.85 -24.93 -4.68
CA TYR A 326 -7.48 -24.48 -4.47
C TYR A 326 -7.14 -24.55 -2.97
N LEU A 327 -6.03 -25.18 -2.64
CA LEU A 327 -5.47 -25.24 -1.30
C LEU A 327 -4.04 -24.72 -1.33
N LYS A 328 -3.70 -23.83 -0.38
CA LYS A 328 -2.32 -23.38 -0.14
C LYS A 328 -2.03 -23.46 1.37
N LEU A 329 -0.85 -23.98 1.69
CA LEU A 329 -0.23 -23.98 3.00
C LEU A 329 1.16 -23.40 2.84
N GLY A 330 1.55 -22.45 3.68
CA GLY A 330 2.86 -21.85 3.69
C GLY A 330 3.39 -21.70 5.10
N GLY A 331 4.71 -21.74 5.25
CA GLY A 331 5.33 -21.48 6.53
C GLY A 331 6.77 -21.00 6.37
N ASN A 332 7.18 -20.10 7.25
CA ASN A 332 8.54 -19.61 7.40
C ASN A 332 8.94 -19.76 8.87
N PHE A 333 10.17 -20.20 9.09
CA PHE A 333 10.78 -20.25 10.40
C PHE A 333 12.17 -19.62 10.35
N TYR A 334 12.52 -18.85 11.37
CA TYR A 334 13.79 -18.12 11.46
C TYR A 334 14.71 -18.75 12.52
N PRO A 335 15.57 -19.70 12.14
CA PRO A 335 16.46 -20.38 13.08
C PRO A 335 17.56 -19.48 13.63
N PHE A 336 18.00 -18.45 12.88
CA PHE A 336 19.16 -17.63 13.22
C PHE A 336 18.94 -16.16 12.93
N GLY A 337 19.68 -15.30 13.67
CA GLY A 337 19.75 -13.88 13.46
C GLY A 337 18.88 -13.06 14.42
N TYR A 338 18.64 -11.79 14.07
CA TYR A 338 17.84 -10.87 14.88
C TYR A 338 16.40 -11.39 15.09
N LYS A 339 15.85 -12.04 14.06
CA LYS A 339 14.51 -12.64 14.07
C LYS A 339 14.50 -14.10 14.56
N LYS A 340 15.53 -14.55 15.28
CA LYS A 340 15.59 -15.93 15.78
C LYS A 340 14.29 -16.32 16.51
N ASN A 341 13.80 -17.53 16.21
CA ASN A 341 12.56 -18.13 16.71
C ASN A 341 11.26 -17.47 16.23
N ASN A 342 11.31 -16.50 15.32
CA ASN A 342 10.11 -16.01 14.66
C ASN A 342 9.56 -17.10 13.73
N TYR A 343 8.25 -17.13 13.57
CA TYR A 343 7.58 -18.01 12.62
C TYR A 343 6.36 -17.33 11.98
N GLU A 344 5.99 -17.84 10.82
CA GLU A 344 4.87 -17.35 10.02
C GLU A 344 4.20 -18.56 9.36
N PHE A 345 2.87 -18.64 9.43
CA PHE A 345 2.07 -19.65 8.75
C PHE A 345 0.95 -18.99 7.98
N ASP A 346 0.71 -19.44 6.77
CA ASP A 346 -0.43 -19.06 5.96
C ASP A 346 -1.21 -20.27 5.47
N PHE A 347 -2.52 -20.18 5.56
CA PHE A 347 -3.49 -21.15 5.07
C PHE A 347 -4.47 -20.45 4.15
N LEU A 348 -4.78 -21.07 3.01
CA LEU A 348 -5.81 -20.62 2.09
C LEU A 348 -6.51 -21.82 1.47
N TYR A 349 -7.83 -21.86 1.62
CA TYR A 349 -8.68 -22.79 0.90
C TYR A 349 -9.72 -21.99 0.09
N GLN A 350 -9.89 -22.36 -1.18
CA GLN A 350 -10.89 -21.78 -2.07
C GLN A 350 -11.62 -22.90 -2.78
N ARG A 351 -12.93 -22.77 -2.90
CA ARG A 351 -13.79 -23.67 -3.66
C ARG A 351 -14.72 -22.88 -4.57
N ILE A 352 -14.80 -23.32 -5.84
CA ILE A 352 -15.74 -22.79 -6.82
C ILE A 352 -16.90 -23.77 -6.88
N PHE A 353 -18.12 -23.28 -6.64
CA PHE A 353 -19.38 -24.02 -6.75
C PHE A 353 -20.04 -23.78 -8.12
N PHE A 354 -21.22 -24.37 -8.33
CA PHE A 354 -22.05 -24.10 -9.50
C PHE A 354 -22.33 -22.60 -9.61
N ASN A 355 -22.44 -22.10 -10.87
CA ASN A 355 -22.66 -20.68 -11.20
C ASN A 355 -21.55 -19.73 -10.72
N ASP A 356 -20.30 -20.18 -10.72
CA ASP A 356 -19.11 -19.37 -10.36
C ASP A 356 -19.14 -18.74 -8.96
N LYS A 357 -19.93 -19.32 -8.04
CA LYS A 357 -19.89 -18.92 -6.62
C LYS A 357 -18.59 -19.39 -6.01
N ILE A 358 -17.89 -18.48 -5.36
CA ILE A 358 -16.58 -18.74 -4.74
C ILE A 358 -16.70 -18.66 -3.23
N PHE A 359 -16.31 -19.72 -2.56
CA PHE A 359 -16.08 -19.73 -1.12
C PHE A 359 -14.59 -19.78 -0.85
N LYS A 360 -14.10 -18.92 0.04
CA LYS A 360 -12.70 -18.80 0.39
C LYS A 360 -12.55 -18.66 1.90
N VAL A 361 -11.64 -19.44 2.47
CA VAL A 361 -11.22 -19.35 3.87
C VAL A 361 -9.73 -19.11 3.90
N SER A 362 -9.26 -18.20 4.74
CA SER A 362 -7.83 -18.02 4.99
C SER A 362 -7.56 -17.84 6.48
N ALA A 363 -6.38 -18.27 6.90
CA ALA A 363 -5.85 -18.03 8.24
C ALA A 363 -4.36 -17.73 8.15
N ASP A 364 -3.93 -16.75 8.93
CA ASP A 364 -2.53 -16.34 9.04
C ASP A 364 -2.16 -16.32 10.52
N LEU A 365 -0.99 -16.82 10.85
CA LEU A 365 -0.41 -16.79 12.20
C LEU A 365 1.04 -16.36 12.08
N SER A 366 1.45 -15.35 12.84
CA SER A 366 2.83 -14.91 12.87
C SER A 366 3.27 -14.45 14.26
N ASP A 367 4.41 -14.95 14.71
CA ASP A 367 5.13 -14.44 15.87
C ASP A 367 6.40 -13.75 15.37
N PHE A 368 6.54 -12.46 15.67
CA PHE A 368 7.64 -11.68 15.12
C PHE A 368 8.21 -10.67 16.13
N LYS A 369 9.51 -10.54 16.10
CA LYS A 369 10.23 -9.52 16.85
C LYS A 369 9.98 -8.15 16.21
N PRO A 370 9.75 -7.09 17.02
CA PRO A 370 9.66 -5.72 16.51
C PRO A 370 10.88 -5.34 15.66
N VAL A 371 10.69 -4.45 14.71
CA VAL A 371 11.80 -3.92 13.90
C VAL A 371 12.82 -3.21 14.77
N PHE A 372 14.07 -3.17 14.32
CA PHE A 372 15.20 -2.70 15.13
C PHE A 372 15.00 -1.28 15.67
N GLU A 373 14.49 -0.37 14.83
CA GLU A 373 14.25 1.03 15.18
C GLU A 373 13.15 1.25 16.24
N ILE A 374 12.29 0.27 16.47
CA ILE A 374 11.33 0.31 17.58
C ILE A 374 11.98 -0.03 18.92
N ASN A 375 13.03 -0.86 18.90
CA ASN A 375 13.78 -1.20 20.12
C ASN A 375 14.91 -0.21 20.40
N ASN A 376 15.51 0.38 19.35
CA ASN A 376 16.69 1.24 19.46
C ASN A 376 16.55 2.39 18.48
N TYR A 377 16.41 3.60 18.98
CA TYR A 377 16.29 4.80 18.16
C TYR A 377 16.90 6.00 18.86
N GLN A 378 17.63 6.80 18.14
CA GLN A 378 18.19 8.04 18.62
C GLN A 378 18.15 9.11 17.55
N SER A 379 17.53 10.22 17.87
CA SER A 379 17.38 11.42 17.07
C SER A 379 17.56 12.65 17.95
N ASN A 380 17.36 13.86 17.41
CA ASN A 380 17.41 15.06 18.23
C ASN A 380 16.26 15.14 19.25
N HIS A 381 15.07 14.70 18.85
CA HIS A 381 13.87 14.85 19.68
C HIS A 381 13.49 13.59 20.44
N HIS A 382 13.96 12.44 20.01
CA HIS A 382 13.57 11.16 20.59
C HIS A 382 14.77 10.26 20.86
N TYR A 383 14.75 9.65 22.02
CA TYR A 383 15.75 8.66 22.42
C TYR A 383 15.08 7.49 23.15
N TRP A 384 15.32 6.30 22.65
CA TRP A 384 15.09 5.05 23.38
C TRP A 384 16.12 4.02 22.94
N ASP A 385 16.69 3.32 23.91
CA ASP A 385 17.68 2.30 23.67
C ASP A 385 17.29 1.02 24.41
N SER A 386 17.61 -0.11 23.77
CA SER A 386 17.45 -1.46 24.32
C SER A 386 16.08 -1.72 24.94
N LYS A 387 15.01 -1.12 24.39
CA LYS A 387 13.64 -1.49 24.75
C LYS A 387 13.46 -2.96 24.41
N GLN A 388 13.45 -3.82 25.41
CA GLN A 388 13.31 -5.27 25.24
C GLN A 388 11.83 -5.64 25.06
N PHE A 389 11.24 -5.14 23.98
CA PHE A 389 9.87 -5.53 23.65
C PHE A 389 9.80 -7.01 23.31
N ASN A 390 8.78 -7.68 23.83
CA ASN A 390 8.46 -9.05 23.50
C ASN A 390 8.02 -9.18 22.05
N ASN A 391 8.09 -10.38 21.50
CA ASN A 391 7.52 -10.68 20.20
C ASN A 391 6.02 -10.33 20.16
N ILE A 392 5.58 -9.84 19.02
CA ILE A 392 4.18 -9.56 18.72
C ILE A 392 3.61 -10.83 18.06
N LEU A 393 2.57 -11.42 18.68
CA LEU A 393 1.84 -12.52 18.08
C LEU A 393 0.60 -11.97 17.39
N PHE A 394 0.53 -12.16 16.08
CA PHE A 394 -0.62 -11.81 15.26
C PHE A 394 -1.28 -13.06 14.69
N TRP A 395 -2.60 -13.12 14.72
CA TRP A 395 -3.35 -14.07 13.94
C TRP A 395 -4.58 -13.43 13.28
N ASN A 396 -4.89 -13.93 12.11
CA ASN A 396 -6.05 -13.55 11.32
C ASN A 396 -6.78 -14.83 10.89
N ALA A 397 -8.09 -14.78 10.89
CA ALA A 397 -8.93 -15.76 10.22
C ALA A 397 -9.99 -15.02 9.39
N SER A 398 -10.21 -15.46 8.16
CA SER A 398 -11.22 -14.84 7.29
C SER A 398 -11.99 -15.87 6.49
N ALA A 399 -13.27 -15.55 6.25
CA ALA A 399 -14.14 -16.26 5.32
C ALA A 399 -14.74 -15.26 4.32
N GLU A 400 -14.81 -15.65 3.07
CA GLU A 400 -15.34 -14.84 1.98
C GLU A 400 -16.23 -15.67 1.07
N ILE A 401 -17.41 -15.17 0.77
CA ILE A 401 -18.33 -15.73 -0.23
C ILE A 401 -18.52 -14.69 -1.32
N THR A 402 -18.28 -15.09 -2.57
CA THR A 402 -18.51 -14.24 -3.75
C THR A 402 -19.53 -14.91 -4.66
N ASP A 403 -20.56 -14.17 -5.05
CA ASP A 403 -21.60 -14.60 -5.97
C ASP A 403 -21.81 -13.52 -7.04
N GLY A 404 -21.08 -13.61 -8.15
CA GLY A 404 -21.17 -12.69 -9.28
C GLY A 404 -21.10 -11.22 -8.91
N LEU A 405 -22.24 -10.67 -8.48
CA LEU A 405 -22.38 -9.25 -8.13
C LEU A 405 -22.02 -8.93 -6.68
N PHE A 406 -22.13 -9.90 -5.77
CA PHE A 406 -21.95 -9.72 -4.33
C PHE A 406 -20.70 -10.42 -3.82
N SER A 407 -20.03 -9.81 -2.86
CA SER A 407 -19.00 -10.45 -2.06
C SER A 407 -19.17 -10.05 -0.60
N LEU A 408 -19.30 -11.04 0.27
CA LEU A 408 -19.32 -10.88 1.72
C LEU A 408 -18.03 -11.49 2.27
N LYS A 409 -17.25 -10.68 2.97
CA LYS A 409 -16.04 -11.12 3.67
C LYS A 409 -16.13 -10.74 5.14
N SER A 410 -15.91 -11.71 6.02
CA SER A 410 -15.75 -11.47 7.45
C SER A 410 -14.37 -11.94 7.89
N GLN A 411 -13.73 -11.18 8.77
CA GLN A 411 -12.39 -11.50 9.28
C GLN A 411 -12.25 -11.09 10.74
N ILE A 412 -11.48 -11.86 11.47
CA ILE A 412 -11.07 -11.60 12.84
C ILE A 412 -9.56 -11.39 12.83
N ASN A 413 -9.11 -10.28 13.37
CA ASN A 413 -7.70 -9.94 13.53
C ASN A 413 -7.41 -9.78 15.01
N LYS A 414 -6.44 -10.48 15.55
CA LYS A 414 -6.03 -10.36 16.94
C LYS A 414 -4.52 -10.19 17.05
N VAL A 415 -4.12 -9.20 17.81
CA VAL A 415 -2.72 -8.88 18.07
C VAL A 415 -2.48 -8.97 19.57
N TYR A 416 -1.59 -9.84 19.97
CA TYR A 416 -1.12 -9.94 21.35
C TYR A 416 0.17 -9.11 21.48
N ARG A 417 0.27 -8.36 22.57
CA ARG A 417 1.42 -7.49 22.85
C ARG A 417 1.69 -6.49 21.71
N PRO A 418 0.65 -5.81 21.16
CA PRO A 418 0.88 -4.81 20.13
C PRO A 418 1.72 -3.67 20.69
N ILE A 419 2.53 -3.05 19.81
CA ILE A 419 3.26 -1.82 20.11
C ILE A 419 2.49 -0.67 19.45
N TYR A 420 2.39 0.43 20.15
CA TYR A 420 1.79 1.67 19.69
C TYR A 420 2.61 2.88 20.17
N PHE A 421 2.45 4.00 19.49
CA PHE A 421 3.07 5.27 19.91
C PHE A 421 2.07 6.05 20.76
N THR A 422 2.55 6.57 21.88
CA THR A 422 1.80 7.46 22.78
C THR A 422 1.70 8.87 22.21
N ASN A 423 0.93 9.76 22.84
CA ASN A 423 0.90 11.19 22.51
C ASN A 423 2.28 11.87 22.62
N TYR A 424 3.20 11.31 23.40
CA TYR A 424 4.57 11.79 23.53
C TYR A 424 5.50 11.21 22.46
N SER A 425 4.94 10.55 21.45
CA SER A 425 5.70 9.92 20.36
C SER A 425 6.67 8.82 20.83
N GLU A 426 6.41 8.20 21.99
CA GLU A 426 7.19 7.10 22.52
C GLU A 426 6.51 5.74 22.21
N PRO A 427 7.29 4.71 21.81
CA PRO A 427 6.75 3.38 21.63
C PRO A 427 6.50 2.69 22.97
N LEU A 428 5.29 2.16 23.15
CA LEU A 428 4.90 1.33 24.28
C LEU A 428 4.33 0.00 23.78
N GLN A 429 4.62 -1.08 24.53
CA GLN A 429 4.04 -2.38 24.27
C GLN A 429 2.90 -2.66 25.26
N LEU A 430 1.75 -3.01 24.72
CA LEU A 430 0.60 -3.40 25.50
C LEU A 430 0.82 -4.81 26.08
N GLY A 431 0.58 -5.01 27.39
CA GLY A 431 0.67 -6.31 28.03
C GLY A 431 -0.47 -7.29 27.67
N SER A 432 -1.56 -6.75 27.10
CA SER A 432 -2.77 -7.50 26.70
C SER A 432 -2.90 -7.62 25.19
N SER A 433 -4.10 -7.90 24.70
CA SER A 433 -4.39 -8.01 23.27
C SER A 433 -5.33 -6.91 22.79
N ALA A 434 -5.20 -6.55 21.51
CA ALA A 434 -6.17 -5.77 20.76
C ALA A 434 -6.75 -6.63 19.63
N GLN A 435 -8.04 -6.47 19.36
CA GLN A 435 -8.77 -7.26 18.37
C GLN A 435 -9.62 -6.36 17.49
N VAL A 436 -9.70 -6.70 16.20
CA VAL A 436 -10.65 -6.08 15.26
C VAL A 436 -11.38 -7.16 14.50
N ILE A 437 -12.69 -7.21 14.66
CA ILE A 437 -13.60 -8.01 13.82
C ILE A 437 -14.09 -7.10 12.71
N GLN A 438 -13.94 -7.52 11.46
CA GLN A 438 -14.31 -6.71 10.32
C GLN A 438 -15.15 -7.52 9.34
N SER A 439 -16.32 -7.00 8.98
CA SER A 439 -17.19 -7.57 7.96
C SER A 439 -17.40 -6.57 6.83
N SER A 440 -17.20 -6.99 5.59
CA SER A 440 -17.35 -6.16 4.40
C SER A 440 -18.31 -6.79 3.41
N LEU A 441 -19.29 -6.00 2.97
CA LEU A 441 -20.22 -6.32 1.90
C LEU A 441 -19.86 -5.48 0.67
N ASN A 442 -19.57 -6.14 -0.44
CA ASN A 442 -19.30 -5.50 -1.72
C ASN A 442 -20.42 -5.86 -2.71
N TYR A 443 -20.85 -4.87 -3.48
CA TYR A 443 -21.77 -5.04 -4.59
C TYR A 443 -21.23 -4.33 -5.81
N ASN A 444 -21.07 -5.05 -6.94
CA ASN A 444 -20.52 -4.52 -8.18
C ASN A 444 -21.45 -4.88 -9.35
N LEU A 445 -22.15 -3.88 -9.88
CA LEU A 445 -23.02 -4.02 -11.03
C LEU A 445 -22.44 -3.26 -12.21
N ILE A 446 -22.09 -3.98 -13.27
CA ILE A 446 -21.57 -3.42 -14.51
C ILE A 446 -22.56 -3.72 -15.62
N LYS A 447 -23.18 -2.68 -16.15
CA LYS A 447 -24.09 -2.71 -17.30
C LYS A 447 -23.57 -1.82 -18.41
N LYS A 448 -24.12 -1.94 -19.61
CA LYS A 448 -23.71 -1.15 -20.78
C LYS A 448 -23.78 0.36 -20.55
N LYS A 449 -24.82 0.83 -19.84
CA LYS A 449 -25.10 2.25 -19.61
C LYS A 449 -24.73 2.74 -18.22
N TYR A 450 -24.56 1.88 -17.23
CA TYR A 450 -24.23 2.32 -15.88
C TYR A 450 -23.37 1.29 -15.13
N ASN A 451 -22.53 1.81 -14.27
CA ASN A 451 -21.72 1.03 -13.36
C ASN A 451 -21.99 1.52 -11.94
N LEU A 452 -22.28 0.58 -11.07
CA LEU A 452 -22.49 0.83 -9.64
C LEU A 452 -21.54 -0.07 -8.86
N SER A 453 -20.73 0.51 -8.00
CA SER A 453 -19.88 -0.23 -7.05
C SER A 453 -20.07 0.34 -5.68
N THR A 454 -20.43 -0.50 -4.73
CA THR A 454 -20.54 -0.11 -3.33
C THR A 454 -19.81 -1.10 -2.44
N GLU A 455 -19.26 -0.61 -1.36
CA GLU A 455 -18.68 -1.41 -0.29
C GLU A 455 -19.07 -0.79 1.06
N ILE A 456 -19.56 -1.62 1.96
CA ILE A 456 -19.86 -1.27 3.35
C ILE A 456 -18.99 -2.15 4.24
N VAL A 457 -18.30 -1.54 5.18
CA VAL A 457 -17.43 -2.24 6.13
C VAL A 457 -17.87 -1.89 7.53
N TYR A 458 -18.16 -2.91 8.31
CA TYR A 458 -18.37 -2.82 9.74
C TYR A 458 -17.15 -3.32 10.47
N GLN A 459 -16.71 -2.61 11.55
CA GLN A 459 -15.51 -2.90 12.33
C GLN A 459 -15.84 -2.81 13.82
N PHE A 460 -15.63 -3.90 14.53
CA PHE A 460 -15.74 -3.93 15.99
C PHE A 460 -14.37 -4.07 16.61
N GLN A 461 -14.02 -3.13 17.49
CA GLN A 461 -12.74 -3.14 18.22
C GLN A 461 -12.97 -3.71 19.62
N GLY A 462 -12.29 -4.82 19.94
CA GLY A 462 -12.33 -5.46 21.25
C GLY A 462 -10.98 -5.35 21.95
N GLY A 463 -10.99 -5.33 23.29
CA GLY A 463 -9.79 -5.12 24.10
C GLY A 463 -9.33 -3.66 24.07
N ALA A 464 -8.03 -3.42 23.97
CA ALA A 464 -7.49 -2.07 23.93
C ALA A 464 -7.79 -1.37 22.59
N GLN A 465 -8.38 -0.18 22.66
CA GLN A 465 -8.79 0.60 21.48
C GLN A 465 -7.63 1.45 20.93
N ILE A 466 -6.54 0.80 20.58
CA ILE A 466 -5.33 1.48 20.07
C ILE A 466 -5.42 1.82 18.57
N PHE A 467 -6.37 1.24 17.84
CA PHE A 467 -6.47 1.45 16.39
C PHE A 467 -7.26 2.68 16.00
N GLN A 468 -8.14 3.19 16.88
CA GLN A 468 -8.92 4.42 16.69
C GLN A 468 -9.63 4.48 15.32
N LEU A 469 -10.39 3.44 15.00
CA LEU A 469 -11.11 3.28 13.73
C LEU A 469 -12.60 3.62 13.91
N PRO A 470 -13.28 4.09 12.84
CA PRO A 470 -14.74 4.18 12.83
C PRO A 470 -15.37 2.79 12.86
N ASP A 471 -16.54 2.65 13.51
CA ASP A 471 -17.24 1.36 13.57
C ASP A 471 -17.76 0.92 12.20
N TRP A 472 -18.12 1.86 11.33
CA TRP A 472 -18.49 1.55 9.96
C TRP A 472 -17.99 2.59 8.97
N VAL A 473 -17.70 2.11 7.76
CA VAL A 473 -17.26 2.92 6.61
C VAL A 473 -17.96 2.41 5.37
N GLY A 474 -18.52 3.33 4.59
CA GLY A 474 -19.15 3.03 3.32
C GLY A 474 -18.54 3.80 2.16
N GLN A 475 -18.54 3.19 0.98
CA GLN A 475 -18.23 3.87 -0.28
C GLN A 475 -19.24 3.47 -1.34
N LEU A 476 -19.60 4.44 -2.19
CA LEU A 476 -20.46 4.27 -3.34
C LEU A 476 -19.82 4.96 -4.54
N LYS A 477 -19.71 4.26 -5.66
CA LYS A 477 -19.26 4.81 -6.94
C LYS A 477 -20.33 4.53 -7.98
N PHE A 478 -20.84 5.57 -8.61
CA PHE A 478 -21.80 5.47 -9.68
C PHE A 478 -21.31 6.21 -10.92
N ASN A 479 -21.51 5.61 -12.10
CA ASN A 479 -21.24 6.26 -13.37
C ASN A 479 -22.36 5.90 -14.35
N TYR A 480 -22.93 6.90 -15.02
CA TYR A 480 -23.84 6.72 -16.14
C TYR A 480 -23.13 7.06 -17.44
N ILE A 481 -23.28 6.20 -18.46
CA ILE A 481 -22.58 6.25 -19.73
C ILE A 481 -23.55 6.65 -20.84
N PHE A 482 -23.25 7.77 -21.48
CA PHE A 482 -23.97 8.28 -22.64
C PHE A 482 -23.26 7.84 -23.92
N GLY A 483 -24.01 7.59 -24.96
CA GLY A 483 -23.52 7.16 -26.27
C GLY A 483 -23.60 5.64 -26.47
N ASN A 484 -23.44 5.23 -27.74
CA ASN A 484 -23.46 3.83 -28.14
C ASN A 484 -22.06 3.21 -28.05
N GLU A 485 -21.98 1.88 -27.95
CA GLU A 485 -20.72 1.13 -27.89
C GLU A 485 -19.80 1.41 -29.08
N LYS A 486 -20.36 1.66 -30.27
CA LYS A 486 -19.63 1.95 -31.52
C LYS A 486 -19.24 3.41 -31.69
N SER A 487 -19.70 4.31 -30.81
CA SER A 487 -19.39 5.75 -30.93
C SER A 487 -17.91 6.02 -30.58
N ASN A 488 -17.27 6.85 -31.42
CA ASN A 488 -15.91 7.36 -31.15
C ASN A 488 -15.87 8.36 -29.97
N LEU A 489 -17.03 8.94 -29.63
CA LEU A 489 -17.21 9.86 -28.51
C LEU A 489 -18.16 9.20 -27.50
N LYS A 490 -17.70 9.06 -26.27
CA LYS A 490 -18.48 8.54 -25.14
C LYS A 490 -18.34 9.49 -23.96
N LEU A 491 -19.46 9.82 -23.32
CA LEU A 491 -19.50 10.63 -22.12
C LEU A 491 -19.92 9.74 -20.95
N ALA A 492 -19.29 9.89 -19.78
CA ALA A 492 -19.74 9.31 -18.53
C ALA A 492 -19.82 10.41 -17.47
N LEU A 493 -20.96 10.49 -16.80
CA LEU A 493 -21.16 11.31 -15.62
C LEU A 493 -21.31 10.40 -14.41
N GLY A 494 -20.69 10.78 -13.30
CA GLY A 494 -20.73 9.97 -12.11
C GLY A 494 -20.43 10.74 -10.84
N PHE A 495 -20.58 10.04 -9.74
CA PHE A 495 -20.17 10.52 -8.44
C PHE A 495 -19.56 9.39 -7.60
N ASN A 496 -18.70 9.78 -6.66
CA ASN A 496 -18.21 8.92 -5.61
C ASN A 496 -18.70 9.50 -4.28
N ALA A 497 -19.19 8.65 -3.40
CA ALA A 497 -19.53 9.03 -2.04
C ALA A 497 -18.76 8.16 -1.05
N LYS A 498 -18.28 8.76 0.02
CA LYS A 498 -17.65 8.11 1.15
C LYS A 498 -18.35 8.57 2.43
N VAL A 499 -18.60 7.64 3.32
CA VAL A 499 -19.24 7.92 4.62
C VAL A 499 -18.55 7.09 5.70
N PHE A 500 -18.43 7.65 6.90
CA PHE A 500 -17.87 6.96 8.06
C PHE A 500 -18.55 7.43 9.36
N SER A 501 -18.61 6.52 10.33
CA SER A 501 -19.12 6.82 11.68
C SER A 501 -18.11 7.64 12.48
N SER A 502 -18.58 8.20 13.59
CA SER A 502 -17.69 8.92 14.51
C SER A 502 -16.62 8.00 15.11
N TYR A 503 -15.43 8.56 15.33
CA TYR A 503 -14.31 7.87 15.95
C TYR A 503 -13.34 8.86 16.59
N THR A 504 -12.46 8.38 17.49
CA THR A 504 -11.42 9.21 18.09
C THR A 504 -10.30 9.43 17.08
N LEU A 505 -9.92 10.69 16.82
CA LEU A 505 -8.82 11.03 15.93
C LEU A 505 -7.48 10.58 16.53
N PRO A 506 -6.61 9.93 15.74
CA PRO A 506 -5.23 9.71 16.15
C PRO A 506 -4.45 11.01 16.10
N GLY A 507 -3.39 11.12 16.86
CA GLY A 507 -2.34 12.09 16.64
C GLY A 507 -1.40 11.65 15.52
N TYR A 508 -0.48 12.53 15.12
CA TYR A 508 0.57 12.24 14.17
C TYR A 508 1.88 12.94 14.54
N SER A 509 2.93 12.16 14.67
CA SER A 509 4.31 12.61 14.90
C SER A 509 5.03 12.75 13.57
N SER A 510 5.26 13.99 13.17
CA SER A 510 5.87 14.32 11.86
C SER A 510 7.34 13.88 11.81
N GLU A 511 8.06 14.04 12.89
CA GLU A 511 9.47 13.70 13.06
C GLU A 511 9.72 12.18 13.00
N LEU A 512 8.80 11.40 13.55
CA LEU A 512 8.84 9.93 13.47
C LEU A 512 8.10 9.35 12.27
N ASN A 513 7.25 10.15 11.62
CA ASN A 513 6.35 9.69 10.56
C ASN A 513 5.42 8.55 11.03
N GLN A 514 4.87 8.69 12.24
CA GLN A 514 4.03 7.68 12.91
C GLN A 514 2.73 8.28 13.42
N PHE A 515 1.65 7.51 13.33
CA PHE A 515 0.41 7.85 14.02
C PHE A 515 0.53 7.46 15.50
N THR A 516 0.03 8.33 16.37
CA THR A 516 0.03 8.15 17.81
C THR A 516 -1.39 7.91 18.32
N VAL A 517 -1.51 7.13 19.40
CA VAL A 517 -2.80 6.94 20.07
C VAL A 517 -3.10 8.19 20.87
N SER A 518 -4.21 8.84 20.55
CA SER A 518 -4.65 10.08 21.17
C SER A 518 -5.94 9.86 21.95
N ASN A 519 -6.06 10.52 23.09
CA ASN A 519 -7.32 10.66 23.83
C ASN A 519 -8.06 11.96 23.44
N GLY A 520 -7.68 12.55 22.33
CA GLY A 520 -8.13 13.84 21.87
C GLY A 520 -9.55 13.85 21.32
N ARG A 521 -9.74 14.70 20.33
CA ARG A 521 -11.04 15.01 19.74
C ARG A 521 -11.66 13.80 19.02
N LYS A 522 -12.99 13.65 19.15
CA LYS A 522 -13.78 12.79 18.27
C LYS A 522 -14.06 13.47 16.94
N GLN A 523 -13.78 12.77 15.86
CA GLN A 523 -14.30 13.10 14.54
C GLN A 523 -15.79 12.70 14.52
N PRO A 524 -16.71 13.62 14.24
CA PRO A 524 -18.12 13.26 14.05
C PRO A 524 -18.31 12.39 12.80
N SER A 525 -19.45 11.73 12.69
CA SER A 525 -19.83 11.03 11.46
C SER A 525 -19.84 12.03 10.30
N TYR A 526 -19.25 11.63 9.18
CA TYR A 526 -19.11 12.53 8.04
C TYR A 526 -19.28 11.78 6.71
N PHE A 527 -19.77 12.49 5.69
CA PHE A 527 -19.79 12.00 4.33
C PHE A 527 -19.10 12.98 3.39
N MET A 528 -18.45 12.46 2.35
CA MET A 528 -17.78 13.23 1.31
C MET A 528 -18.32 12.80 -0.05
N VAL A 529 -18.58 13.76 -0.92
CA VAL A 529 -19.07 13.52 -2.28
C VAL A 529 -18.12 14.14 -3.30
N ASP A 530 -17.75 13.37 -4.30
CA ASP A 530 -17.00 13.82 -5.47
C ASP A 530 -17.88 13.70 -6.71
N LEU A 531 -17.87 14.70 -7.58
CA LEU A 531 -18.52 14.65 -8.90
C LEU A 531 -17.46 14.43 -9.99
N LEU A 532 -17.84 13.71 -11.02
CA LEU A 532 -16.93 13.27 -12.07
C LEU A 532 -17.62 13.28 -13.43
N ALA A 533 -16.99 13.94 -14.41
CA ALA A 533 -17.33 13.85 -15.83
C ALA A 533 -16.12 13.31 -16.61
N LYS A 534 -16.32 12.28 -17.43
CA LYS A 534 -15.29 11.68 -18.28
C LYS A 534 -15.76 11.66 -19.72
N THR A 535 -14.91 12.03 -20.64
CA THR A 535 -15.15 11.92 -22.07
C THR A 535 -14.06 11.08 -22.71
N LYS A 536 -14.44 9.99 -23.38
CA LYS A 536 -13.51 9.18 -24.16
C LYS A 536 -13.65 9.52 -25.63
N ILE A 537 -12.54 9.88 -26.28
CA ILE A 537 -12.40 10.19 -27.70
C ILE A 537 -11.34 9.24 -28.27
N LYS A 538 -11.73 8.19 -28.96
CA LYS A 538 -10.81 7.12 -29.44
C LYS A 538 -9.97 6.54 -28.32
N SER A 539 -8.64 6.77 -28.35
CA SER A 539 -7.65 6.31 -27.35
C SER A 539 -7.45 7.28 -26.17
N VAL A 540 -8.00 8.50 -26.25
CA VAL A 540 -7.84 9.53 -25.24
C VAL A 540 -9.07 9.60 -24.34
N THR A 541 -8.86 9.70 -23.03
CA THR A 541 -9.89 9.98 -22.05
C THR A 541 -9.56 11.29 -21.34
N VAL A 542 -10.44 12.27 -21.44
CA VAL A 542 -10.37 13.54 -20.71
C VAL A 542 -11.36 13.49 -19.55
N PHE A 543 -11.05 14.08 -18.42
CA PHE A 543 -11.97 14.13 -17.29
C PHE A 543 -11.86 15.43 -16.51
N VAL A 544 -12.95 15.76 -15.85
CA VAL A 544 -13.06 16.83 -14.86
C VAL A 544 -13.66 16.23 -13.59
N MET A 545 -13.13 16.58 -12.45
CA MET A 545 -13.59 16.09 -11.15
C MET A 545 -13.62 17.21 -10.13
N VAL A 546 -14.70 17.28 -9.35
CA VAL A 546 -14.78 18.11 -8.17
C VAL A 546 -14.76 17.18 -6.97
N THR A 547 -13.70 17.22 -6.17
CA THR A 547 -13.58 16.42 -4.95
C THR A 547 -14.14 17.20 -3.76
N HIS A 548 -14.69 16.49 -2.77
CA HIS A 548 -15.25 17.04 -1.55
C HIS A 548 -16.26 18.18 -1.81
N LEU A 549 -17.18 17.94 -2.74
CA LEU A 549 -18.17 18.93 -3.19
C LEU A 549 -18.95 19.58 -2.04
N ASN A 550 -19.23 18.80 -1.00
CA ASN A 550 -20.01 19.20 0.16
C ASN A 550 -19.17 19.83 1.30
N SER A 551 -17.90 20.19 1.06
CA SER A 551 -17.09 20.85 2.09
C SER A 551 -17.74 22.16 2.53
N GLY A 552 -17.78 22.42 3.85
CA GLY A 552 -18.40 23.58 4.46
C GLY A 552 -19.93 23.53 4.62
N LEU A 553 -20.67 22.69 3.85
CA LEU A 553 -22.14 22.62 3.92
C LEU A 553 -22.68 22.10 5.26
N MET A 554 -21.87 21.35 6.00
CA MET A 554 -22.20 20.80 7.32
C MET A 554 -21.24 21.29 8.40
N GLY A 555 -20.66 22.49 8.22
CA GLY A 555 -19.58 23.00 9.05
C GLY A 555 -18.21 22.43 8.66
N PHE A 556 -17.17 22.85 9.39
CA PHE A 556 -15.77 22.50 9.10
C PHE A 556 -15.22 21.49 10.13
N GLU A 557 -16.02 20.55 10.56
CA GLU A 557 -15.61 19.51 11.50
C GLU A 557 -15.15 18.22 10.79
N TYR A 558 -14.17 18.32 9.88
CA TYR A 558 -13.65 17.16 9.15
C TYR A 558 -12.12 17.10 9.18
N PHE A 559 -11.60 16.12 9.92
CA PHE A 559 -10.18 15.92 10.16
C PHE A 559 -9.73 14.51 9.78
N SER A 560 -8.52 14.39 9.27
CA SER A 560 -7.87 13.11 9.00
C SER A 560 -7.09 12.57 10.20
N ALA A 561 -6.49 13.48 10.98
CA ALA A 561 -5.86 13.25 12.26
C ALA A 561 -6.03 14.52 13.12
N PHE A 562 -5.71 14.44 14.41
CA PHE A 562 -5.78 15.59 15.30
C PHE A 562 -4.87 16.70 14.78
N HIS A 563 -5.39 17.92 14.62
CA HIS A 563 -4.76 19.10 14.00
C HIS A 563 -4.57 19.03 12.46
N PHE A 564 -5.07 17.98 11.79
CA PHE A 564 -4.94 17.85 10.34
C PHE A 564 -6.31 17.81 9.66
N PRO A 565 -6.88 18.97 9.27
CA PRO A 565 -8.15 19.00 8.54
C PRO A 565 -8.01 18.33 7.17
N ILE A 566 -9.10 17.74 6.69
CA ILE A 566 -9.20 17.23 5.32
C ILE A 566 -9.28 18.42 4.36
N ALA A 567 -8.76 18.25 3.15
CA ALA A 567 -8.83 19.29 2.11
C ALA A 567 -10.28 19.68 1.80
N ASP A 568 -10.49 20.97 1.57
CA ASP A 568 -11.75 21.52 1.09
C ASP A 568 -12.06 21.09 -0.35
N ARG A 569 -13.07 21.69 -0.95
CA ARG A 569 -13.46 21.45 -2.34
C ARG A 569 -12.31 21.74 -3.31
N CYS A 570 -11.99 20.76 -4.15
CA CYS A 570 -10.92 20.89 -5.13
C CYS A 570 -11.41 20.50 -6.53
N LEU A 571 -11.04 21.32 -7.52
CA LEU A 571 -11.26 21.04 -8.93
C LEU A 571 -10.02 20.38 -9.53
N LYS A 572 -10.23 19.30 -10.29
CA LYS A 572 -9.17 18.56 -10.96
C LYS A 572 -9.53 18.28 -12.41
N PHE A 573 -8.52 18.41 -13.26
CA PHE A 573 -8.60 18.07 -14.68
C PHE A 573 -7.58 17.01 -15.00
N GLY A 574 -7.89 16.15 -15.95
CA GLY A 574 -6.89 15.20 -16.37
C GLY A 574 -7.16 14.58 -17.74
N LEU A 575 -6.09 14.02 -18.25
CA LEU A 575 -6.03 13.34 -19.53
C LEU A 575 -5.32 12.02 -19.36
N ARG A 576 -5.87 10.95 -19.95
CA ARG A 576 -5.18 9.67 -20.11
C ARG A 576 -5.19 9.26 -21.56
N TRP A 577 -4.06 8.85 -22.06
CA TRP A 577 -3.87 8.43 -23.42
C TRP A 577 -3.20 7.04 -23.45
N ILE A 578 -3.89 6.08 -24.06
CA ILE A 578 -3.40 4.71 -24.23
C ILE A 578 -3.10 4.52 -25.71
N PHE A 579 -1.83 4.34 -26.03
CA PHE A 579 -1.35 4.01 -27.37
C PHE A 579 -1.15 2.50 -27.47
N LEU A 580 -1.62 1.95 -28.56
CA LEU A 580 -1.44 0.56 -28.99
C LEU A 580 -0.98 0.64 -30.45
N ASP A 581 0.30 0.86 -30.68
CA ASP A 581 0.90 0.91 -32.03
C ASP A 581 1.58 -0.41 -32.39
#